data_0feebbec956639e4b371828c7936c4bc
#
_entry.id   0feebbec956639e4b371828c7936c4bc
#
_cell.length_a   1.000
_cell.length_b   1.000
_cell.length_c   1.000
_cell.angle_alpha   90.00
_cell.angle_beta   90.00
_cell.angle_gamma   90.00
#
_symmetry.space_group_name_H-M   'P 1'
#
loop_
_entity.id
_entity.type
_entity.pdbx_description
1 polymer ?
#
loop_
_entity_poly.entity_id
_entity_poly.type
_entity_poly.pdbx_seq_one_letter_code
_entity_poly.pdbx_strand_id
1 'polypeptide(L)'
;MTRLTLTLADRHDWVKVFDPRGASIFVATEHPPPDGAEVRIDLTIEEGGPRVILDGTVLWVRAEAEGPDPAGCAVGLSVGDREKVNFLNGFVRGGLLNRRERRRLPLRLAVTYGGLDGPVASHTRDINEEGLFIVTEAPLPEETVVHFVVELPGRAPLELRGTVSHTVIVEDEDVPGMGVRYLVEPERAAELTTLVDELERDFMTGALPEEVIS
;
A
#
# COMPACT_ATOMS: atom_id res chain seq x y z
N MET A 1 5.57 1.15 19.32
CA MET A 1 4.44 0.65 18.53
C MET A 1 4.37 -0.86 18.69
N THR A 2 3.24 -1.39 19.14
CA THR A 2 3.06 -2.83 19.32
C THR A 2 2.81 -3.52 17.99
N ARG A 3 3.42 -4.71 17.78
CA ARG A 3 3.27 -5.50 16.57
C ARG A 3 2.25 -6.61 16.81
N LEU A 4 1.26 -6.70 15.94
CA LEU A 4 0.25 -7.76 15.91
C LEU A 4 0.47 -8.60 14.65
N THR A 5 0.16 -9.90 14.74
CA THR A 5 0.21 -10.80 13.58
C THR A 5 -1.19 -11.28 13.26
N LEU A 6 -1.59 -11.17 12.00
CA LEU A 6 -2.86 -11.66 11.50
C LEU A 6 -2.60 -12.60 10.30
N THR A 7 -2.81 -13.89 10.51
CA THR A 7 -2.73 -14.88 9.43
C THR A 7 -4.14 -15.32 9.04
N LEU A 8 -4.49 -15.12 7.79
CA LEU A 8 -5.76 -15.53 7.22
C LEU A 8 -5.53 -16.83 6.42
N ALA A 9 -6.29 -17.88 6.72
CA ALA A 9 -6.17 -19.18 6.08
C ALA A 9 -6.61 -19.14 4.61
N ASP A 10 -7.56 -18.29 4.28
CA ASP A 10 -8.09 -18.07 2.93
C ASP A 10 -8.30 -16.55 2.70
N ARG A 11 -8.26 -16.14 1.44
CA ARG A 11 -8.61 -14.78 1.01
C ARG A 11 -10.02 -14.37 1.48
N HIS A 12 -10.97 -15.31 1.58
CA HIS A 12 -12.33 -15.02 2.05
C HIS A 12 -12.41 -14.74 3.54
N ASP A 13 -11.39 -15.09 4.33
CA ASP A 13 -11.34 -14.76 5.75
C ASP A 13 -11.16 -13.25 6.00
N TRP A 14 -10.62 -12.52 5.01
CA TRP A 14 -10.56 -11.07 5.04
C TRP A 14 -11.93 -10.43 5.31
N VAL A 15 -12.99 -10.92 4.66
CA VAL A 15 -14.35 -10.40 4.83
C VAL A 15 -14.90 -10.62 6.25
N LYS A 16 -14.37 -11.61 6.97
CA LYS A 16 -14.79 -11.91 8.35
C LYS A 16 -14.15 -10.98 9.37
N VAL A 17 -12.95 -10.48 9.08
CA VAL A 17 -12.16 -9.66 10.01
C VAL A 17 -12.21 -8.17 9.67
N PHE A 18 -12.50 -7.79 8.42
CA PHE A 18 -12.52 -6.41 7.95
C PHE A 18 -13.93 -5.81 7.96
N ASP A 19 -14.11 -4.71 8.69
CA ASP A 19 -15.31 -3.88 8.64
C ASP A 19 -15.10 -2.66 7.70
N PRO A 20 -15.74 -2.65 6.51
CA PRO A 20 -15.60 -1.55 5.57
C PRO A 20 -16.24 -0.24 6.03
N ARG A 21 -17.18 -0.28 7.01
CA ARG A 21 -17.85 0.93 7.51
C ARG A 21 -16.97 1.73 8.44
N GLY A 22 -16.22 1.01 9.28
CA GLY A 22 -15.28 1.61 10.23
C GLY A 22 -13.85 1.65 9.73
N ALA A 23 -13.57 1.15 8.51
CA ALA A 23 -12.20 0.93 8.02
C ALA A 23 -11.33 0.26 9.10
N SER A 24 -11.84 -0.80 9.73
CA SER A 24 -11.20 -1.46 10.86
C SER A 24 -11.05 -2.97 10.65
N ILE A 25 -10.06 -3.55 11.35
CA ILE A 25 -9.79 -4.99 11.34
C ILE A 25 -9.86 -5.52 12.76
N PHE A 26 -10.50 -6.68 12.95
CA PHE A 26 -10.40 -7.42 14.21
C PHE A 26 -9.20 -8.35 14.16
N VAL A 27 -8.31 -8.21 15.15
CA VAL A 27 -7.13 -9.07 15.34
C VAL A 27 -7.32 -9.89 16.61
N ALA A 28 -7.46 -11.20 16.45
CA ALA A 28 -7.53 -12.13 17.57
C ALA A 28 -6.15 -12.25 18.22
N THR A 29 -6.08 -12.04 19.54
CA THR A 29 -4.85 -12.16 20.32
C THR A 29 -5.18 -12.37 21.79
N GLU A 30 -4.39 -13.19 22.51
CA GLU A 30 -4.55 -13.41 23.94
C GLU A 30 -4.15 -12.19 24.78
N HIS A 31 -3.31 -11.31 24.20
CA HIS A 31 -2.78 -10.14 24.88
C HIS A 31 -3.03 -8.87 24.04
N PRO A 32 -4.31 -8.43 23.96
CA PRO A 32 -4.62 -7.26 23.15
C PRO A 32 -4.01 -5.99 23.76
N PRO A 33 -3.42 -5.12 22.92
CA PRO A 33 -2.98 -3.80 23.36
C PRO A 33 -4.18 -2.98 23.88
N PRO A 34 -3.94 -2.01 24.78
CA PRO A 34 -5.02 -1.20 25.33
C PRO A 34 -5.67 -0.32 24.24
N ASP A 35 -6.90 0.10 24.51
CA ASP A 35 -7.64 1.07 23.71
C ASP A 35 -6.81 2.35 23.48
N GLY A 36 -6.83 2.89 22.26
CA GLY A 36 -6.04 4.03 21.84
C GLY A 36 -4.56 3.74 21.54
N ALA A 37 -4.08 2.50 21.70
CA ALA A 37 -2.69 2.16 21.39
C ALA A 37 -2.42 2.17 19.88
N GLU A 38 -1.29 2.74 19.47
CA GLU A 38 -0.79 2.60 18.09
C GLU A 38 -0.20 1.21 17.90
N VAL A 39 -0.61 0.56 16.82
CA VAL A 39 -0.22 -0.81 16.49
C VAL A 39 0.15 -0.93 15.01
N ARG A 40 1.00 -1.91 14.74
CA ARG A 40 1.36 -2.36 13.40
C ARG A 40 0.87 -3.80 13.24
N ILE A 41 0.16 -4.09 12.17
CA ILE A 41 -0.38 -5.41 11.86
C ILE A 41 0.40 -6.03 10.72
N ASP A 42 1.06 -7.16 10.98
CA ASP A 42 1.61 -8.03 9.94
C ASP A 42 0.51 -8.97 9.47
N LEU A 43 -0.09 -8.66 8.35
CA LEU A 43 -1.12 -9.47 7.72
C LEU A 43 -0.50 -10.37 6.67
N THR A 44 -0.80 -11.67 6.73
CA THR A 44 -0.45 -12.65 5.70
C THR A 44 -1.70 -13.41 5.29
N ILE A 45 -1.95 -13.53 4.00
CA ILE A 45 -2.98 -14.41 3.43
C ILE A 45 -2.25 -15.62 2.86
N GLU A 46 -2.67 -16.82 3.33
CA GLU A 46 -2.00 -18.12 3.22
C GLU A 46 -1.18 -18.47 2.00
N GLU A 47 -0.36 -19.49 2.24
CA GLU A 47 0.46 -20.26 1.29
C GLU A 47 0.80 -19.54 -0.04
N GLY A 48 1.70 -18.53 0.04
CA GLY A 48 2.11 -17.75 -1.12
C GLY A 48 1.20 -16.55 -1.45
N GLY A 49 0.32 -16.14 -0.53
CA GLY A 49 -0.45 -14.92 -0.65
C GLY A 49 0.32 -13.66 -0.22
N PRO A 50 -0.25 -12.47 -0.41
CA PRO A 50 0.41 -11.21 -0.09
C PRO A 50 0.67 -11.07 1.41
N ARG A 51 1.87 -10.60 1.73
CA ARG A 51 2.18 -10.04 3.03
C ARG A 51 2.00 -8.53 2.96
N VAL A 52 1.16 -8.00 3.85
CA VAL A 52 0.86 -6.57 3.92
C VAL A 52 1.07 -6.10 5.34
N ILE A 53 1.72 -4.96 5.49
CA ILE A 53 1.88 -4.30 6.78
C ILE A 53 0.92 -3.13 6.84
N LEU A 54 0.07 -3.10 7.88
CA LEU A 54 -0.93 -2.08 8.11
C LEU A 54 -0.66 -1.41 9.46
N ASP A 55 -0.77 -0.09 9.49
CA ASP A 55 -0.71 0.69 10.71
C ASP A 55 -2.10 1.11 11.16
N GLY A 56 -2.30 1.27 12.47
CA GLY A 56 -3.59 1.69 12.98
C GLY A 56 -3.62 1.95 14.48
N THR A 57 -4.81 2.30 14.97
CA THR A 57 -5.07 2.58 16.38
C THR A 57 -6.12 1.61 16.90
N VAL A 58 -5.90 1.04 18.07
CA VAL A 58 -6.87 0.18 18.74
C VAL A 58 -8.12 0.99 19.07
N LEU A 59 -9.29 0.58 18.57
CA LEU A 59 -10.58 1.23 18.79
C LEU A 59 -11.32 0.67 19.99
N TRP A 60 -11.19 -0.63 20.22
CA TRP A 60 -11.77 -1.33 21.36
C TRP A 60 -11.12 -2.70 21.56
N VAL A 61 -11.23 -3.24 22.77
CA VAL A 61 -10.59 -4.48 23.20
C VAL A 61 -11.64 -5.46 23.73
N ARG A 62 -11.53 -6.74 23.36
CA ARG A 62 -12.17 -7.87 24.02
C ARG A 62 -11.10 -8.63 24.80
N ALA A 63 -11.04 -8.41 26.11
CA ALA A 63 -9.98 -8.97 26.96
C ALA A 63 -10.05 -10.50 27.09
N GLU A 64 -11.26 -11.08 27.06
CA GLU A 64 -11.51 -12.51 27.17
C GLU A 64 -12.42 -12.99 26.04
N ALA A 65 -12.32 -14.26 25.67
CA ALA A 65 -13.21 -14.85 24.68
C ALA A 65 -14.63 -14.95 25.20
N GLU A 66 -15.62 -14.59 24.36
CA GLU A 66 -17.05 -14.65 24.68
C GLU A 66 -17.76 -15.59 23.70
N GLY A 67 -17.99 -16.85 24.14
CA GLY A 67 -18.58 -17.88 23.28
C GLY A 67 -17.73 -18.18 22.06
N PRO A 68 -18.22 -18.00 20.81
CA PRO A 68 -17.47 -18.21 19.61
C PRO A 68 -16.48 -17.07 19.28
N ASP A 69 -16.59 -15.93 19.97
CA ASP A 69 -15.82 -14.74 19.67
C ASP A 69 -14.50 -14.73 20.47
N PRO A 70 -13.33 -14.75 19.80
CA PRO A 70 -12.04 -14.80 20.48
C PRO A 70 -11.70 -13.48 21.20
N ALA A 71 -10.82 -13.54 22.18
CA ALA A 71 -10.13 -12.36 22.71
C ALA A 71 -9.36 -11.66 21.59
N GLY A 72 -9.23 -10.34 21.68
CA GLY A 72 -8.54 -9.57 20.64
C GLY A 72 -8.87 -8.08 20.69
N CYS A 73 -8.56 -7.37 19.62
CA CYS A 73 -8.85 -5.97 19.49
C CYS A 73 -9.31 -5.60 18.07
N ALA A 74 -10.16 -4.59 17.96
CA ALA A 74 -10.44 -3.93 16.70
C ALA A 74 -9.49 -2.78 16.49
N VAL A 75 -8.87 -2.71 15.33
CA VAL A 75 -7.88 -1.70 14.95
C VAL A 75 -8.44 -0.88 13.80
N GLY A 76 -8.62 0.43 14.01
CA GLY A 76 -8.92 1.40 12.97
C GLY A 76 -7.66 1.63 12.13
N LEU A 77 -7.77 1.41 10.82
CA LEU A 77 -6.63 1.47 9.92
C LEU A 77 -6.25 2.91 9.59
N SER A 78 -4.96 3.14 9.42
CA SER A 78 -4.42 4.43 9.00
C SER A 78 -4.92 4.81 7.59
N VAL A 79 -5.17 6.10 7.39
CA VAL A 79 -5.51 6.67 6.06
C VAL A 79 -4.38 6.39 5.05
N GLY A 80 -3.12 6.38 5.51
CA GLY A 80 -1.96 6.03 4.69
C GLY A 80 -2.00 4.64 4.07
N ASP A 81 -2.75 3.70 4.68
CA ASP A 81 -2.88 2.32 4.20
C ASP A 81 -4.10 2.08 3.28
N ARG A 82 -4.82 3.15 2.89
CA ARG A 82 -6.02 3.04 2.04
C ARG A 82 -5.78 2.21 0.77
N GLU A 83 -4.65 2.43 0.09
CA GLU A 83 -4.34 1.69 -1.15
C GLU A 83 -4.04 0.21 -0.89
N LYS A 84 -3.43 -0.13 0.24
CA LYS A 84 -3.23 -1.53 0.66
C LYS A 84 -4.57 -2.21 0.95
N VAL A 85 -5.49 -1.51 1.62
CA VAL A 85 -6.86 -1.99 1.88
C VAL A 85 -7.63 -2.17 0.57
N ASN A 86 -7.53 -1.22 -0.37
CA ASN A 86 -8.14 -1.33 -1.70
C ASN A 86 -7.59 -2.53 -2.47
N PHE A 87 -6.28 -2.76 -2.42
CA PHE A 87 -5.64 -3.93 -3.02
C PHE A 87 -6.19 -5.23 -2.41
N LEU A 88 -6.24 -5.35 -1.07
CA LEU A 88 -6.77 -6.52 -0.36
C LEU A 88 -8.24 -6.78 -0.74
N ASN A 89 -9.07 -5.74 -0.75
CA ASN A 89 -10.47 -5.83 -1.16
C ASN A 89 -10.62 -6.30 -2.62
N GLY A 90 -9.77 -5.83 -3.52
CA GLY A 90 -9.71 -6.28 -4.91
C GLY A 90 -9.29 -7.75 -5.03
N PHE A 91 -8.25 -8.13 -4.29
CA PHE A 91 -7.75 -9.50 -4.24
C PHE A 91 -8.82 -10.50 -3.78
N VAL A 92 -9.51 -10.20 -2.68
CA VAL A 92 -10.56 -11.05 -2.11
C VAL A 92 -11.74 -11.24 -3.06
N ARG A 93 -12.15 -10.17 -3.73
CA ARG A 93 -13.28 -10.21 -4.69
C ARG A 93 -12.94 -10.94 -6.00
N GLY A 94 -11.74 -11.48 -6.14
CA GLY A 94 -11.30 -12.08 -7.39
C GLY A 94 -11.10 -11.05 -8.51
N GLY A 95 -11.00 -9.78 -8.15
CA GLY A 95 -10.77 -8.63 -9.04
C GLY A 95 -9.45 -8.67 -9.79
N LEU A 96 -8.65 -9.73 -9.59
CA LEU A 96 -7.51 -10.10 -10.41
C LEU A 96 -7.88 -10.29 -11.90
N LEU A 97 -9.16 -10.35 -12.23
CA LEU A 97 -9.66 -10.61 -13.58
C LEU A 97 -10.20 -9.37 -14.30
N ASN A 98 -10.28 -8.22 -13.64
CA ASN A 98 -10.78 -7.02 -14.32
C ASN A 98 -9.63 -6.28 -15.00
N ARG A 99 -9.25 -6.73 -16.20
CA ARG A 99 -8.22 -6.16 -17.08
C ARG A 99 -8.45 -4.68 -17.46
N ARG A 100 -9.50 -4.04 -16.98
CA ARG A 100 -9.87 -2.67 -17.34
C ARG A 100 -9.52 -1.62 -16.28
N GLU A 101 -9.28 -2.03 -15.03
CA GLU A 101 -8.73 -1.15 -14.00
C GLU A 101 -7.31 -1.63 -13.72
N ARG A 102 -6.34 -0.92 -14.29
CA ARG A 102 -4.90 -1.15 -14.12
C ARG A 102 -4.57 -1.09 -12.66
N ARG A 103 -4.14 -2.23 -12.11
CA ARG A 103 -3.84 -2.34 -10.68
C ARG A 103 -2.72 -1.40 -10.31
N ARG A 104 -2.89 -0.76 -9.20
CA ARG A 104 -1.83 -0.05 -8.52
C ARG A 104 -1.31 -0.92 -7.40
N LEU A 105 -0.01 -1.23 -7.43
CA LEU A 105 0.65 -1.95 -6.36
C LEU A 105 0.96 -0.97 -5.24
N PRO A 106 0.50 -1.20 -4.01
CA PRO A 106 0.73 -0.32 -2.87
C PRO A 106 2.14 -0.52 -2.32
N LEU A 107 3.15 -0.11 -3.08
CA LEU A 107 4.55 -0.25 -2.75
C LEU A 107 5.16 1.09 -2.37
N ARG A 108 5.87 1.09 -1.23
CA ARG A 108 6.63 2.21 -0.71
C ARG A 108 8.06 2.14 -1.24
N LEU A 109 8.27 2.53 -2.49
CA LEU A 109 9.60 2.58 -3.12
C LEU A 109 10.23 3.95 -2.89
N ALA A 110 11.52 3.98 -2.52
CA ALA A 110 12.23 5.25 -2.43
C ALA A 110 12.29 5.91 -3.82
N VAL A 111 12.01 7.20 -3.89
CA VAL A 111 12.03 7.98 -5.12
C VAL A 111 12.78 9.30 -4.91
N THR A 112 13.63 9.66 -5.87
CA THR A 112 14.23 10.98 -5.95
C THR A 112 13.73 11.67 -7.21
N TYR A 113 13.21 12.89 -7.08
CA TYR A 113 12.70 13.65 -8.22
C TYR A 113 13.20 15.10 -8.22
N GLY A 114 13.18 15.76 -9.40
CA GLY A 114 13.49 17.17 -9.51
C GLY A 114 12.36 18.02 -8.98
N GLY A 115 12.54 18.64 -7.82
CA GLY A 115 11.63 19.64 -7.26
C GLY A 115 11.97 21.06 -7.76
N LEU A 116 11.22 22.09 -7.30
CA LEU A 116 11.43 23.48 -7.70
C LEU A 116 12.81 24.02 -7.28
N ASP A 117 13.28 23.61 -6.10
CA ASP A 117 14.53 24.11 -5.50
C ASP A 117 15.68 23.09 -5.58
N GLY A 118 15.51 22.00 -6.31
CA GLY A 118 16.53 20.95 -6.45
C GLY A 118 15.97 19.54 -6.25
N PRO A 119 16.83 18.52 -6.13
CA PRO A 119 16.42 17.15 -5.92
C PRO A 119 15.68 16.95 -4.58
N VAL A 120 14.54 16.25 -4.62
CA VAL A 120 13.73 15.89 -3.46
C VAL A 120 13.70 14.37 -3.32
N ALA A 121 14.05 13.88 -2.14
CA ALA A 121 13.92 12.48 -1.78
C ALA A 121 12.57 12.23 -1.10
N SER A 122 11.87 11.20 -1.53
CA SER A 122 10.57 10.80 -1.00
C SER A 122 10.31 9.30 -1.25
N HIS A 123 9.05 8.90 -1.29
CA HIS A 123 8.65 7.52 -1.60
C HIS A 123 7.35 7.50 -2.40
N THR A 124 7.09 6.36 -3.04
CA THR A 124 5.82 6.12 -3.72
C THR A 124 4.76 5.69 -2.70
N ARG A 125 3.49 5.99 -2.97
CA ARG A 125 2.33 5.39 -2.33
C ARG A 125 1.91 4.12 -3.07
N ASP A 126 1.91 4.21 -4.39
CA ASP A 126 1.53 3.15 -5.32
C ASP A 126 2.24 3.30 -6.67
N ILE A 127 2.30 2.20 -7.43
CA ILE A 127 2.91 2.12 -8.76
C ILE A 127 2.12 1.18 -9.67
N ASN A 128 2.06 1.50 -10.97
CA ASN A 128 1.61 0.60 -12.03
C ASN A 128 2.42 0.81 -13.32
N GLU A 129 2.05 0.14 -14.41
CA GLU A 129 2.73 0.23 -15.70
C GLU A 129 2.60 1.58 -16.40
N GLU A 130 1.68 2.47 -15.96
CA GLU A 130 1.47 3.79 -16.58
C GLU A 130 1.99 4.94 -15.76
N GLY A 131 2.18 4.74 -14.45
CA GLY A 131 2.55 5.82 -13.55
C GLY A 131 2.73 5.38 -12.11
N LEU A 132 2.98 6.36 -11.29
CA LEU A 132 3.12 6.19 -9.84
C LEU A 132 2.58 7.41 -9.10
N PHE A 133 2.32 7.24 -7.79
CA PHE A 133 2.02 8.35 -6.91
C PHE A 133 3.22 8.64 -6.01
N ILE A 134 3.73 9.86 -6.03
CA ILE A 134 4.82 10.34 -5.16
C ILE A 134 4.20 11.06 -3.97
N VAL A 135 4.52 10.60 -2.77
CA VAL A 135 4.12 11.27 -1.52
C VAL A 135 4.99 12.50 -1.32
N THR A 136 4.38 13.68 -1.16
CA THR A 136 5.11 14.94 -0.92
C THR A 136 4.18 16.02 -0.41
N GLU A 137 4.65 16.84 0.52
CA GLU A 137 3.93 18.03 1.01
C GLU A 137 3.99 19.22 0.03
N ALA A 138 4.93 19.16 -0.94
CA ALA A 138 5.13 20.21 -1.95
C ALA A 138 5.01 19.60 -3.37
N PRO A 139 3.79 19.21 -3.80
CA PRO A 139 3.59 18.66 -5.14
C PRO A 139 3.89 19.70 -6.21
N LEU A 140 4.50 19.24 -7.31
CA LEU A 140 4.67 20.09 -8.49
C LEU A 140 3.32 20.34 -9.16
N PRO A 141 3.13 21.47 -9.83
CA PRO A 141 1.89 21.77 -10.56
C PRO A 141 1.54 20.69 -11.60
N GLU A 142 0.26 20.48 -11.85
CA GLU A 142 -0.21 19.62 -12.92
C GLU A 142 0.40 20.01 -14.28
N GLU A 143 0.52 19.05 -15.18
CA GLU A 143 1.18 19.18 -16.50
C GLU A 143 2.70 19.47 -16.43
N THR A 144 3.31 19.55 -15.23
CA THR A 144 4.76 19.65 -15.10
C THR A 144 5.45 18.35 -15.51
N VAL A 145 6.47 18.46 -16.38
CA VAL A 145 7.33 17.32 -16.70
C VAL A 145 8.38 17.18 -15.59
N VAL A 146 8.44 15.98 -15.00
CA VAL A 146 9.37 15.65 -13.91
C VAL A 146 10.27 14.49 -14.28
N HIS A 147 11.55 14.60 -13.94
CA HIS A 147 12.52 13.52 -13.99
C HIS A 147 12.61 12.89 -12.61
N PHE A 148 12.62 11.59 -12.53
CA PHE A 148 12.70 10.88 -11.26
C PHE A 148 13.40 9.54 -11.38
N VAL A 149 13.95 9.10 -10.26
CA VAL A 149 14.63 7.82 -10.08
C VAL A 149 13.90 7.06 -8.98
N VAL A 150 13.49 5.83 -9.27
CA VAL A 150 12.85 4.92 -8.30
C VAL A 150 13.83 3.82 -7.93
N GLU A 151 14.10 3.65 -6.65
CA GLU A 151 14.92 2.54 -6.15
C GLU A 151 14.08 1.26 -6.11
N LEU A 152 14.56 0.23 -6.80
CA LEU A 152 13.87 -1.05 -6.89
C LEU A 152 14.56 -2.10 -6.01
N PRO A 153 13.82 -2.88 -5.20
CA PRO A 153 14.41 -3.91 -4.34
C PRO A 153 15.20 -4.95 -5.15
N GLY A 154 16.49 -5.07 -4.85
CA GLY A 154 17.37 -6.05 -5.49
C GLY A 154 17.62 -5.86 -6.98
N ARG A 155 17.29 -4.68 -7.55
CA ARG A 155 17.41 -4.36 -8.98
C ARG A 155 18.12 -3.02 -9.16
N ALA A 156 18.49 -2.72 -10.41
CA ALA A 156 19.00 -1.40 -10.76
C ALA A 156 17.91 -0.33 -10.60
N PRO A 157 18.25 0.90 -10.19
CA PRO A 157 17.32 2.01 -10.12
C PRO A 157 16.64 2.25 -11.48
N LEU A 158 15.37 2.65 -11.42
CA LEU A 158 14.56 2.95 -12.60
C LEU A 158 14.53 4.46 -12.84
N GLU A 159 15.20 4.93 -13.87
CA GLU A 159 15.19 6.34 -14.28
C GLU A 159 14.10 6.57 -15.31
N LEU A 160 13.19 7.53 -15.03
CA LEU A 160 12.07 7.86 -15.89
C LEU A 160 11.79 9.37 -15.95
N ARG A 161 10.99 9.73 -16.95
CA ARG A 161 10.31 11.01 -17.02
C ARG A 161 8.80 10.77 -16.99
N GLY A 162 8.08 11.72 -16.42
CA GLY A 162 6.63 11.69 -16.42
C GLY A 162 6.03 13.08 -16.38
N THR A 163 4.72 13.15 -16.56
CA THR A 163 3.93 14.36 -16.39
C THR A 163 3.08 14.24 -15.14
N VAL A 164 3.06 15.27 -14.30
CA VAL A 164 2.15 15.36 -13.16
C VAL A 164 0.71 15.39 -13.68
N SER A 165 -0.08 14.38 -13.36
CA SER A 165 -1.46 14.21 -13.84
C SER A 165 -2.50 14.76 -12.89
N HIS A 166 -2.21 14.79 -11.60
CA HIS A 166 -3.05 15.37 -10.55
C HIS A 166 -2.23 15.58 -9.27
N THR A 167 -2.71 16.46 -8.42
CA THR A 167 -2.12 16.73 -7.11
C THR A 167 -3.13 16.52 -5.99
N VAL A 168 -2.66 16.08 -4.82
CA VAL A 168 -3.45 15.93 -3.59
C VAL A 168 -2.81 16.84 -2.54
N ILE A 169 -3.60 17.78 -2.01
CA ILE A 169 -3.20 18.70 -0.93
C ILE A 169 -3.97 18.34 0.33
N VAL A 170 -3.42 18.64 1.51
CA VAL A 170 -3.82 18.17 2.87
C VAL A 170 -5.22 18.62 3.33
N GLU A 171 -6.18 18.95 2.47
CA GLU A 171 -7.51 19.39 2.94
C GLU A 171 -8.52 18.26 3.19
N ASP A 172 -8.28 17.04 2.69
CA ASP A 172 -9.30 15.97 2.64
C ASP A 172 -8.88 14.59 3.18
N GLU A 173 -8.20 14.50 4.30
CA GLU A 173 -7.85 13.20 4.94
C GLU A 173 -7.07 12.22 4.03
N ASP A 174 -6.45 12.68 2.95
CA ASP A 174 -5.64 11.85 2.06
C ASP A 174 -4.13 12.14 2.25
N VAL A 175 -3.30 11.23 1.77
CA VAL A 175 -1.85 11.40 1.79
C VAL A 175 -1.46 12.45 0.74
N PRO A 176 -0.81 13.56 1.13
CA PRO A 176 -0.43 14.60 0.17
C PRO A 176 0.57 14.09 -0.85
N GLY A 177 0.47 14.57 -2.08
CA GLY A 177 1.39 14.13 -3.12
C GLY A 177 0.95 14.46 -4.54
N MET A 178 1.57 13.78 -5.49
CA MET A 178 1.27 13.94 -6.91
C MET A 178 1.27 12.61 -7.66
N GLY A 179 0.26 12.43 -8.52
CA GLY A 179 0.21 11.35 -9.50
C GLY A 179 1.05 11.73 -10.71
N VAL A 180 1.94 10.85 -11.12
CA VAL A 180 2.85 11.04 -12.26
C VAL A 180 2.57 9.97 -13.30
N ARG A 181 2.22 10.37 -14.54
CA ARG A 181 2.08 9.48 -15.68
C ARG A 181 3.41 9.41 -16.42
N TYR A 182 3.88 8.21 -16.76
CA TYR A 182 5.14 8.04 -17.48
C TYR A 182 5.09 8.60 -18.89
N LEU A 183 6.21 9.20 -19.31
CA LEU A 183 6.48 9.62 -20.68
C LEU A 183 7.50 8.65 -21.27
N VAL A 184 7.04 7.58 -21.88
CA VAL A 184 7.89 6.50 -22.40
C VAL A 184 7.48 6.07 -23.81
N GLU A 185 8.47 5.62 -24.59
CA GLU A 185 8.25 5.00 -25.88
C GLU A 185 7.64 3.57 -25.72
N PRO A 186 7.00 3.03 -26.78
CA PRO A 186 6.31 1.72 -26.71
C PRO A 186 7.19 0.56 -26.22
N GLU A 187 8.47 0.52 -26.63
CA GLU A 187 9.40 -0.52 -26.19
C GLU A 187 9.62 -0.44 -24.66
N ARG A 188 9.83 0.78 -24.15
CA ARG A 188 10.01 1.01 -22.70
C ARG A 188 8.75 0.74 -21.91
N ALA A 189 7.57 1.00 -22.49
CA ALA A 189 6.28 0.66 -21.88
C ALA A 189 6.12 -0.86 -21.67
N ALA A 190 6.58 -1.69 -22.63
CA ALA A 190 6.56 -3.14 -22.49
C ALA A 190 7.51 -3.64 -21.38
N GLU A 191 8.70 -3.02 -21.25
CA GLU A 191 9.63 -3.30 -20.14
C GLU A 191 9.01 -2.94 -18.78
N LEU A 192 8.31 -1.81 -18.68
CA LEU A 192 7.62 -1.38 -17.45
C LEU A 192 6.49 -2.35 -17.08
N THR A 193 5.72 -2.82 -18.05
CA THR A 193 4.70 -3.85 -17.81
C THR A 193 5.33 -5.11 -17.21
N THR A 194 6.42 -5.60 -17.81
CA THR A 194 7.14 -6.77 -17.30
C THR A 194 7.66 -6.54 -15.86
N LEU A 195 8.24 -5.36 -15.60
CA LEU A 195 8.74 -4.99 -14.28
C LEU A 195 7.62 -4.97 -13.24
N VAL A 196 6.47 -4.36 -13.56
CA VAL A 196 5.32 -4.29 -12.64
C VAL A 196 4.74 -5.68 -12.38
N ASP A 197 4.66 -6.56 -13.40
CA ASP A 197 4.25 -7.97 -13.24
C ASP A 197 5.20 -8.75 -12.31
N GLU A 198 6.49 -8.48 -12.37
CA GLU A 198 7.49 -9.07 -11.49
C GLU A 198 7.36 -8.54 -10.04
N LEU A 199 7.19 -7.23 -9.86
CA LEU A 199 6.95 -6.62 -8.55
C LEU A 199 5.64 -7.13 -7.93
N GLU A 200 4.58 -7.30 -8.75
CA GLU A 200 3.33 -7.90 -8.29
C GLU A 200 3.55 -9.34 -7.81
N ARG A 201 4.30 -10.15 -8.56
CA ARG A 201 4.65 -11.53 -8.17
C ARG A 201 5.42 -11.54 -6.84
N ASP A 202 6.45 -10.68 -6.71
CA ASP A 202 7.26 -10.59 -5.51
C ASP A 202 6.42 -10.13 -4.31
N PHE A 203 5.47 -9.20 -4.53
CA PHE A 203 4.50 -8.77 -3.53
C PHE A 203 3.56 -9.92 -3.10
N MET A 204 2.98 -10.64 -4.07
CA MET A 204 2.06 -11.73 -3.83
C MET A 204 2.70 -12.95 -3.15
N THR A 205 4.00 -13.14 -3.32
CA THR A 205 4.76 -14.24 -2.69
C THR A 205 5.45 -13.84 -1.38
N GLY A 206 5.28 -12.58 -0.94
CA GLY A 206 5.93 -12.06 0.25
C GLY A 206 7.46 -11.95 0.13
N ALA A 207 7.99 -11.91 -1.11
CA ALA A 207 9.42 -11.82 -1.37
C ALA A 207 9.98 -10.39 -1.21
N LEU A 208 9.10 -9.37 -1.14
CA LEU A 208 9.54 -7.99 -0.97
C LEU A 208 10.00 -7.69 0.46
N PRO A 209 11.03 -6.83 0.62
CA PRO A 209 11.48 -6.38 1.94
C PRO A 209 10.37 -5.61 2.68
N GLU A 210 10.45 -5.63 4.02
CA GLU A 210 9.46 -4.99 4.89
C GLU A 210 9.31 -3.49 4.65
N GLU A 211 10.39 -2.78 4.40
CA GLU A 211 10.44 -1.34 4.13
C GLU A 211 9.69 -0.93 2.85
N VAL A 212 9.44 -1.88 1.95
CA VAL A 212 8.71 -1.64 0.67
C VAL A 212 7.21 -1.85 0.83
N ILE A 213 6.80 -2.68 1.79
CA ILE A 213 5.40 -3.02 2.03
C ILE A 213 4.81 -2.33 3.28
N SER A 214 5.63 -1.48 3.93
CA SER A 214 5.24 -0.75 5.15
C SER A 214 4.67 0.63 4.87
#